data_72c1c9c595e2f4dedceea905f400597f
#
_entry.id   72c1c9c595e2f4dedceea905f400597f
#
_cell.length_a   1.000
_cell.length_b   1.000
_cell.length_c   1.000
_cell.angle_alpha   90.00
_cell.angle_beta   90.00
_cell.angle_gamma   90.00
#
_symmetry.space_group_name_H-M   'P 1'
#
loop_
_entity.id
_entity.type
_entity.pdbx_description
1 polymer ?
#
loop_
_entity_poly.entity_id
_entity_poly.type
_entity_poly.pdbx_seq_one_letter_code
_entity_poly.pdbx_strand_id
1 'polypeptide(L)'
;MMRRAIAVGLLLIALGAVPQAGPLSDLERQRLIAHLDMTEQWLVDEVSQLSPGQLAFRPAPDQWSIAQVVDHLVVVGPIYWQDLQKAMQGPATTARKSGTDADILWYGIDRTHRERAIPSEVPKGELKDLRQGLDAIRKQHEQLRRYIRTTSDDLRSHIVERQGSDAYQWALLISTHEQRHILQIREIKANSQYPAR
;
A
#
# COMPACT_ATOMS: atom_id res chain seq x y z
N MET A 1 44.18 -36.86 -32.33
CA MET A 1 43.16 -37.25 -31.34
C MET A 1 42.81 -36.02 -30.51
N MET A 2 41.74 -35.31 -30.87
CA MET A 2 41.26 -34.14 -30.16
C MET A 2 40.18 -34.57 -29.12
N ARG A 3 40.43 -34.39 -27.84
CA ARG A 3 39.47 -34.62 -26.77
C ARG A 3 38.55 -33.38 -26.65
N ARG A 4 37.27 -33.53 -26.98
CA ARG A 4 36.24 -32.52 -26.74
C ARG A 4 35.83 -32.58 -25.28
N ALA A 5 36.06 -31.49 -24.54
CA ALA A 5 35.50 -31.30 -23.20
C ALA A 5 34.04 -30.84 -23.31
N ILE A 6 33.14 -31.63 -22.73
CA ILE A 6 31.71 -31.25 -22.59
C ILE A 6 31.60 -30.45 -21.29
N ALA A 7 31.30 -29.17 -21.40
CA ALA A 7 30.94 -28.34 -20.25
C ALA A 7 29.47 -28.62 -19.86
N VAL A 8 29.28 -29.25 -18.71
CA VAL A 8 27.95 -29.41 -18.09
C VAL A 8 27.61 -28.14 -17.37
N GLY A 9 26.75 -27.32 -17.95
CA GLY A 9 26.20 -26.14 -17.29
C GLY A 9 25.21 -26.55 -16.18
N LEU A 10 25.55 -26.24 -14.92
CA LEU A 10 24.61 -26.36 -13.81
C LEU A 10 23.55 -25.25 -13.94
N LEU A 11 22.34 -25.65 -14.28
CA LEU A 11 21.15 -24.80 -14.23
C LEU A 11 20.71 -24.67 -12.75
N LEU A 12 21.07 -23.56 -12.11
CA LEU A 12 20.56 -23.20 -10.79
C LEU A 12 19.07 -22.81 -10.93
N ILE A 13 18.19 -23.79 -10.68
CA ILE A 13 16.78 -23.52 -10.50
C ILE A 13 16.63 -22.78 -9.16
N ALA A 14 16.37 -21.48 -9.22
CA ALA A 14 15.95 -20.71 -8.06
C ALA A 14 14.57 -21.24 -7.63
N LEU A 15 14.56 -22.16 -6.68
CA LEU A 15 13.37 -22.57 -5.96
C LEU A 15 12.81 -21.30 -5.28
N GLY A 16 11.71 -20.78 -5.81
CA GLY A 16 10.98 -19.71 -5.16
C GLY A 16 10.68 -20.12 -3.71
N ALA A 17 11.24 -19.39 -2.75
CA ALA A 17 11.03 -19.66 -1.35
C ALA A 17 9.54 -19.59 -1.04
N VAL A 18 8.93 -20.72 -0.68
CA VAL A 18 7.58 -20.78 -0.13
C VAL A 18 7.64 -19.99 1.18
N PRO A 19 6.74 -19.00 1.42
CA PRO A 19 6.72 -18.26 2.67
C PRO A 19 6.59 -19.24 3.82
N GLN A 20 7.55 -19.20 4.73
CA GLN A 20 7.62 -20.07 5.88
C GLN A 20 6.66 -19.54 6.94
N ALA A 21 5.81 -20.39 7.52
CA ALA A 21 5.00 -20.05 8.68
C ALA A 21 5.91 -19.67 9.86
N GLY A 22 5.60 -18.57 10.55
CA GLY A 22 6.38 -18.06 11.66
C GLY A 22 6.45 -16.53 11.69
N PRO A 23 7.14 -15.95 12.69
CA PRO A 23 7.36 -14.50 12.77
C PRO A 23 8.00 -13.95 11.49
N LEU A 24 7.73 -12.68 11.21
CA LEU A 24 8.33 -11.98 10.08
C LEU A 24 9.87 -12.10 10.11
N SER A 25 10.45 -12.48 8.97
CA SER A 25 11.89 -12.38 8.79
C SER A 25 12.35 -10.91 8.76
N ASP A 26 13.63 -10.67 9.03
CA ASP A 26 14.20 -9.32 8.95
C ASP A 26 14.01 -8.69 7.57
N LEU A 27 14.11 -9.49 6.50
CA LEU A 27 13.90 -9.03 5.14
C LEU A 27 12.44 -8.61 4.90
N GLU A 28 11.47 -9.35 5.41
CA GLU A 28 10.04 -8.99 5.28
C GLU A 28 9.73 -7.70 6.06
N ARG A 29 10.27 -7.55 7.27
CA ARG A 29 10.14 -6.31 8.04
C ARG A 29 10.73 -5.11 7.29
N GLN A 30 11.96 -5.27 6.77
CA GLN A 30 12.61 -4.21 5.99
C GLN A 30 11.81 -3.83 4.76
N ARG A 31 11.26 -4.80 4.02
CA ARG A 31 10.44 -4.54 2.81
C ARG A 31 9.17 -3.75 3.14
N LEU A 32 8.44 -4.16 4.18
CA LEU A 32 7.23 -3.44 4.60
C LEU A 32 7.55 -2.00 5.03
N ILE A 33 8.57 -1.82 5.87
CA ILE A 33 8.96 -0.50 6.38
C ILE A 33 9.48 0.38 5.25
N ALA A 34 10.37 -0.13 4.40
CA ALA A 34 10.94 0.65 3.30
C ALA A 34 9.86 1.11 2.30
N HIS A 35 8.89 0.24 1.98
CA HIS A 35 7.80 0.60 1.09
C HIS A 35 6.88 1.66 1.72
N LEU A 36 6.57 1.52 3.00
CA LEU A 36 5.77 2.49 3.76
C LEU A 36 6.46 3.86 3.85
N ASP A 37 7.77 3.89 4.15
CA ASP A 37 8.56 5.12 4.23
C ASP A 37 8.64 5.81 2.87
N MET A 38 8.83 5.04 1.80
CA MET A 38 8.89 5.55 0.44
C MET A 38 7.56 6.20 0.02
N THR A 39 6.43 5.55 0.27
CA THR A 39 5.13 6.09 -0.14
C THR A 39 4.72 7.30 0.69
N GLU A 40 5.00 7.30 2.00
CA GLU A 40 4.79 8.49 2.84
C GLU A 40 5.57 9.70 2.31
N GLN A 41 6.86 9.52 1.99
CA GLN A 41 7.68 10.61 1.45
C GLN A 41 7.15 11.08 0.09
N TRP A 42 6.80 10.17 -0.81
CA TRP A 42 6.22 10.51 -2.12
C TRP A 42 4.91 11.30 -1.98
N LEU A 43 4.02 10.91 -1.06
CA LEU A 43 2.80 11.66 -0.82
C LEU A 43 3.10 13.09 -0.38
N VAL A 44 4.02 13.27 0.58
CA VAL A 44 4.44 14.60 1.04
C VAL A 44 5.01 15.42 -0.11
N ASP A 45 5.90 14.85 -0.92
CA ASP A 45 6.52 15.53 -2.06
C ASP A 45 5.48 15.97 -3.10
N GLU A 46 4.45 15.14 -3.32
CA GLU A 46 3.39 15.46 -4.29
C GLU A 46 2.47 16.59 -3.85
N VAL A 47 2.24 16.77 -2.53
CA VAL A 47 1.16 17.65 -2.09
C VAL A 47 1.59 18.86 -1.27
N SER A 48 2.77 18.87 -0.64
CA SER A 48 3.16 19.86 0.38
C SER A 48 3.25 21.30 -0.13
N GLN A 49 3.45 21.50 -1.43
CA GLN A 49 3.62 22.83 -2.04
C GLN A 49 2.45 23.26 -2.92
N LEU A 50 1.32 22.59 -2.84
CA LEU A 50 0.15 22.91 -3.66
C LEU A 50 -0.64 24.06 -3.07
N SER A 51 -1.11 24.97 -3.95
CA SER A 51 -2.01 26.05 -3.58
C SER A 51 -3.42 25.49 -3.23
N PRO A 52 -4.25 26.24 -2.49
CA PRO A 52 -5.63 25.84 -2.22
C PRO A 52 -6.43 25.51 -3.49
N GLY A 53 -6.24 26.28 -4.57
CA GLY A 53 -6.89 26.03 -5.85
C GLY A 53 -6.45 24.71 -6.49
N GLN A 54 -5.16 24.38 -6.41
CA GLN A 54 -4.60 23.13 -6.89
C GLN A 54 -5.10 21.92 -6.08
N LEU A 55 -5.20 22.06 -4.76
CA LEU A 55 -5.75 21.02 -3.87
C LEU A 55 -7.24 20.76 -4.13
N ALA A 56 -8.01 21.81 -4.43
CA ALA A 56 -9.44 21.71 -4.65
C ALA A 56 -9.84 21.33 -6.08
N PHE A 57 -8.90 21.38 -7.04
CA PHE A 57 -9.19 21.08 -8.44
C PHE A 57 -9.71 19.65 -8.63
N ARG A 58 -10.82 19.51 -9.37
CA ARG A 58 -11.42 18.23 -9.75
C ARG A 58 -11.38 18.09 -11.27
N PRO A 59 -10.77 17.02 -11.80
CA PRO A 59 -10.71 16.79 -13.25
C PRO A 59 -12.09 16.65 -13.91
N ALA A 60 -13.08 16.13 -13.18
CA ALA A 60 -14.49 16.02 -13.57
C ALA A 60 -15.40 16.05 -12.33
N PRO A 61 -16.71 16.33 -12.47
CA PRO A 61 -17.64 16.43 -11.35
C PRO A 61 -17.73 15.20 -10.46
N ASP A 62 -17.51 14.01 -11.02
CA ASP A 62 -17.54 12.71 -10.33
C ASP A 62 -16.15 12.20 -9.90
N GLN A 63 -15.09 12.99 -10.15
CA GLN A 63 -13.73 12.65 -9.74
C GLN A 63 -13.31 13.43 -8.50
N TRP A 64 -12.45 12.83 -7.71
CA TRP A 64 -11.92 13.45 -6.50
C TRP A 64 -10.87 14.51 -6.83
N SER A 65 -10.82 15.54 -5.98
CA SER A 65 -9.70 16.47 -5.92
C SER A 65 -8.54 15.86 -5.13
N ILE A 66 -7.36 16.49 -5.19
CA ILE A 66 -6.18 16.06 -4.39
C ILE A 66 -6.51 16.11 -2.88
N ALA A 67 -7.20 17.14 -2.41
CA ALA A 67 -7.64 17.21 -1.02
C ALA A 67 -8.54 16.04 -0.63
N GLN A 68 -9.45 15.64 -1.51
CA GLN A 68 -10.31 14.48 -1.27
C GLN A 68 -9.55 13.14 -1.31
N VAL A 69 -8.50 13.02 -2.13
CA VAL A 69 -7.63 11.84 -2.10
C VAL A 69 -6.90 11.74 -0.76
N VAL A 70 -6.35 12.84 -0.23
CA VAL A 70 -5.72 12.85 1.10
C VAL A 70 -6.73 12.52 2.19
N ASP A 71 -7.94 13.10 2.13
CA ASP A 71 -9.01 12.81 3.09
C ASP A 71 -9.41 11.31 3.07
N HIS A 72 -9.53 10.72 1.89
CA HIS A 72 -9.74 9.28 1.75
C HIS A 72 -8.65 8.46 2.44
N LEU A 73 -7.37 8.78 2.24
CA LEU A 73 -6.26 8.07 2.90
C LEU A 73 -6.34 8.17 4.43
N VAL A 74 -6.76 9.33 4.96
CA VAL A 74 -7.00 9.50 6.39
C VAL A 74 -8.16 8.62 6.88
N VAL A 75 -9.23 8.52 6.11
CA VAL A 75 -10.42 7.71 6.44
C VAL A 75 -10.11 6.22 6.44
N VAL A 76 -9.37 5.73 5.45
CA VAL A 76 -9.12 4.28 5.30
C VAL A 76 -8.07 3.74 6.27
N GLY A 77 -7.12 4.54 6.70
CA GLY A 77 -6.04 4.06 7.58
C GLY A 77 -6.53 3.34 8.85
N PRO A 78 -7.43 3.93 9.66
CA PRO A 78 -8.00 3.25 10.82
C PRO A 78 -8.79 2.00 10.46
N ILE A 79 -9.49 1.98 9.33
CA ILE A 79 -10.27 0.83 8.86
C ILE A 79 -9.33 -0.33 8.54
N TYR A 80 -8.29 -0.07 7.77
CA TYR A 80 -7.31 -1.10 7.39
C TYR A 80 -6.50 -1.62 8.58
N TRP A 81 -6.20 -0.74 9.54
CA TRP A 81 -5.60 -1.15 10.79
C TRP A 81 -6.51 -2.09 11.59
N GLN A 82 -7.81 -1.77 11.71
CA GLN A 82 -8.78 -2.62 12.39
C GLN A 82 -8.93 -3.99 11.70
N ASP A 83 -8.96 -4.03 10.38
CA ASP A 83 -9.02 -5.29 9.62
C ASP A 83 -7.77 -6.16 9.88
N LEU A 84 -6.58 -5.56 9.95
CA LEU A 84 -5.35 -6.25 10.33
C LEU A 84 -5.45 -6.84 11.75
N GLN A 85 -5.85 -6.01 12.72
CA GLN A 85 -5.99 -6.45 14.11
C GLN A 85 -7.03 -7.57 14.27
N LYS A 86 -8.16 -7.45 13.57
CA LYS A 86 -9.21 -8.50 13.57
C LYS A 86 -8.67 -9.81 13.02
N ALA A 87 -7.91 -9.77 11.93
CA ALA A 87 -7.30 -10.96 11.36
C ALA A 87 -6.35 -11.63 12.35
N MET A 88 -5.51 -10.83 13.04
CA MET A 88 -4.55 -11.36 14.03
C MET A 88 -5.20 -11.94 15.29
N GLN A 89 -6.44 -11.59 15.61
CA GLN A 89 -7.23 -12.18 16.68
C GLN A 89 -7.93 -13.48 16.26
N GLY A 90 -8.03 -13.74 14.97
CA GLY A 90 -8.64 -14.95 14.42
C GLY A 90 -7.71 -16.16 14.49
N PRO A 91 -8.20 -17.35 14.13
CA PRO A 91 -7.39 -18.56 14.11
C PRO A 91 -6.35 -18.49 12.98
N ALA A 92 -5.16 -19.03 13.24
CA ALA A 92 -4.18 -19.25 12.19
C ALA A 92 -4.70 -20.26 11.16
N THR A 93 -4.39 -20.02 9.90
CA THR A 93 -4.78 -20.89 8.78
C THR A 93 -3.68 -20.95 7.72
N THR A 94 -3.51 -22.08 7.08
CA THR A 94 -2.62 -22.26 5.93
C THR A 94 -3.33 -22.04 4.59
N ALA A 95 -4.64 -21.84 4.61
CA ALA A 95 -5.46 -21.65 3.42
C ALA A 95 -5.29 -20.23 2.87
N ARG A 96 -4.40 -20.02 1.91
CA ARG A 96 -4.34 -18.78 1.12
C ARG A 96 -5.52 -18.70 0.18
N LYS A 97 -6.23 -17.57 0.21
CA LYS A 97 -7.37 -17.32 -0.68
C LYS A 97 -7.03 -16.40 -1.87
N SER A 98 -5.96 -15.65 -1.83
CA SER A 98 -5.61 -14.69 -2.89
C SER A 98 -4.11 -14.64 -3.17
N GLY A 99 -3.79 -14.17 -4.33
CA GLY A 99 -2.56 -13.77 -5.00
C GLY A 99 -1.20 -13.83 -4.26
N THR A 100 -0.21 -13.32 -4.94
CA THR A 100 1.17 -13.23 -4.44
C THR A 100 1.47 -11.83 -3.89
N ASP A 101 2.60 -11.67 -3.19
CA ASP A 101 3.08 -10.34 -2.78
C ASP A 101 3.33 -9.43 -4.00
N ALA A 102 3.71 -10.03 -5.14
CA ALA A 102 3.87 -9.29 -6.40
C ALA A 102 2.55 -8.74 -6.93
N ASP A 103 1.43 -9.44 -6.76
CA ASP A 103 0.11 -8.94 -7.15
C ASP A 103 -0.29 -7.73 -6.31
N ILE A 104 0.05 -7.72 -5.01
CA ILE A 104 -0.17 -6.57 -4.12
C ILE A 104 0.68 -5.37 -4.55
N LEU A 105 1.95 -5.59 -4.89
CA LEU A 105 2.81 -4.53 -5.42
C LEU A 105 2.29 -3.99 -6.75
N TRP A 106 1.85 -4.89 -7.63
CA TRP A 106 1.29 -4.51 -8.93
C TRP A 106 0.00 -3.69 -8.79
N TYR A 107 -0.86 -4.02 -7.83
CA TYR A 107 -2.05 -3.22 -7.51
C TYR A 107 -1.72 -1.75 -7.23
N GLY A 108 -0.61 -1.48 -6.53
CA GLY A 108 -0.15 -0.10 -6.24
C GLY A 108 0.25 0.69 -7.50
N ILE A 109 0.56 0.02 -8.59
CA ILE A 109 1.07 0.62 -9.84
C ILE A 109 0.00 0.63 -10.93
N ASP A 110 -0.78 -0.46 -11.06
CA ASP A 110 -1.77 -0.62 -12.12
C ASP A 110 -2.97 0.29 -11.92
N ARG A 111 -3.07 1.34 -12.74
CA ARG A 111 -4.18 2.29 -12.79
C ARG A 111 -5.12 2.05 -13.98
N THR A 112 -4.96 0.94 -14.70
CA THR A 112 -5.82 0.60 -15.85
C THR A 112 -7.25 0.28 -15.42
N HIS A 113 -7.42 -0.33 -14.24
CA HIS A 113 -8.72 -0.53 -13.62
C HIS A 113 -8.94 0.45 -12.48
N ARG A 114 -10.05 1.22 -12.56
CA ARG A 114 -10.45 2.17 -11.53
C ARG A 114 -11.56 1.56 -10.70
N GLU A 115 -11.32 1.46 -9.41
CA GLU A 115 -12.33 1.00 -8.45
C GLU A 115 -13.01 2.21 -7.80
N ARG A 116 -14.27 2.04 -7.44
CA ARG A 116 -14.99 3.02 -6.63
C ARG A 116 -14.85 2.66 -5.17
N ALA A 117 -14.54 3.65 -4.34
CA ALA A 117 -14.53 3.46 -2.89
C ALA A 117 -15.92 3.07 -2.39
N ILE A 118 -15.96 2.14 -1.45
CA ILE A 118 -17.20 1.78 -0.76
C ILE A 118 -17.64 2.93 0.16
N PRO A 119 -18.93 3.01 0.56
CA PRO A 119 -19.46 4.15 1.32
C PRO A 119 -18.70 4.49 2.61
N SER A 120 -18.13 3.51 3.30
CA SER A 120 -17.34 3.72 4.52
C SER A 120 -15.95 4.36 4.27
N GLU A 121 -15.47 4.36 3.04
CA GLU A 121 -14.13 4.79 2.63
C GLU A 121 -14.12 6.08 1.82
N VAL A 122 -15.28 6.62 1.48
CA VAL A 122 -15.34 7.91 0.75
C VAL A 122 -14.78 9.05 1.60
N PRO A 123 -14.18 10.08 0.97
CA PRO A 123 -13.76 11.29 1.66
C PRO A 123 -14.92 11.91 2.46
N LYS A 124 -14.67 12.30 3.71
CA LYS A 124 -15.69 12.87 4.59
C LYS A 124 -15.73 14.39 4.59
N GLY A 125 -14.68 15.05 4.08
CA GLY A 125 -14.58 16.50 4.08
C GLY A 125 -14.36 17.10 5.48
N GLU A 126 -13.81 16.32 6.40
CA GLU A 126 -13.59 16.72 7.80
C GLU A 126 -12.21 17.34 8.04
N LEU A 127 -11.32 17.28 7.04
CA LEU A 127 -9.97 17.87 7.16
C LEU A 127 -10.05 19.39 7.12
N LYS A 128 -9.47 20.05 8.12
CA LYS A 128 -9.36 21.52 8.18
C LYS A 128 -8.36 22.03 7.15
N ASP A 129 -7.27 21.32 6.98
CA ASP A 129 -6.18 21.64 6.06
C ASP A 129 -5.36 20.40 5.69
N LEU A 130 -4.50 20.54 4.68
CA LEU A 130 -3.62 19.49 4.21
C LEU A 130 -2.68 18.97 5.31
N ARG A 131 -2.16 19.87 6.16
CA ARG A 131 -1.23 19.49 7.23
C ARG A 131 -1.86 18.52 8.21
N GLN A 132 -3.12 18.79 8.62
CA GLN A 132 -3.87 17.86 9.47
C GLN A 132 -3.98 16.47 8.83
N GLY A 133 -4.24 16.41 7.52
CA GLY A 133 -4.30 15.15 6.78
C GLY A 133 -2.97 14.39 6.78
N LEU A 134 -1.88 15.07 6.44
CA LEU A 134 -0.54 14.47 6.44
C LEU A 134 -0.09 14.02 7.84
N ASP A 135 -0.39 14.80 8.88
CA ASP A 135 -0.08 14.43 10.26
C ASP A 135 -0.89 13.19 10.72
N ALA A 136 -2.14 13.07 10.29
CA ALA A 136 -2.96 11.90 10.56
C ALA A 136 -2.39 10.63 9.87
N ILE A 137 -2.04 10.73 8.58
CA ILE A 137 -1.43 9.63 7.83
C ILE A 137 -0.10 9.21 8.48
N ARG A 138 0.76 10.18 8.83
CA ARG A 138 2.04 9.89 9.52
C ARG A 138 1.83 9.13 10.84
N LYS A 139 0.82 9.49 11.64
CA LYS A 139 0.50 8.77 12.88
C LYS A 139 0.04 7.33 12.61
N GLN A 140 -0.77 7.12 11.58
CA GLN A 140 -1.22 5.79 11.16
C GLN A 140 -0.02 4.93 10.71
N HIS A 141 0.88 5.49 9.92
CA HIS A 141 2.11 4.82 9.48
C HIS A 141 3.04 4.50 10.64
N GLU A 142 3.21 5.42 11.59
CA GLU A 142 4.05 5.15 12.77
C GLU A 142 3.47 4.03 13.65
N GLN A 143 2.14 3.92 13.74
CA GLN A 143 1.48 2.81 14.40
C GLN A 143 1.79 1.48 13.71
N LEU A 144 1.67 1.42 12.38
CA LEU A 144 1.99 0.23 11.59
C LEU A 144 3.49 -0.12 11.65
N ARG A 145 4.39 0.89 11.53
CA ARG A 145 5.84 0.68 11.67
C ARG A 145 6.20 0.07 13.01
N ARG A 146 5.63 0.60 14.09
CA ARG A 146 5.87 0.08 15.44
C ARG A 146 5.44 -1.38 15.54
N TYR A 147 4.25 -1.70 15.06
CA TYR A 147 3.77 -3.07 15.03
C TYR A 147 4.70 -3.99 14.23
N ILE A 148 5.05 -3.62 12.99
CA ILE A 148 5.95 -4.40 12.12
C ILE A 148 7.31 -4.62 12.80
N ARG A 149 7.87 -3.61 13.50
CA ARG A 149 9.18 -3.73 14.15
C ARG A 149 9.17 -4.66 15.35
N THR A 150 8.07 -4.74 16.08
CA THR A 150 8.03 -5.38 17.40
C THR A 150 7.22 -6.65 17.45
N THR A 151 6.34 -6.92 16.49
CA THR A 151 5.49 -8.11 16.53
C THR A 151 6.29 -9.39 16.38
N SER A 152 5.92 -10.40 17.17
CA SER A 152 6.34 -11.79 17.00
C SER A 152 5.27 -12.64 16.32
N ASP A 153 4.18 -12.03 15.87
CA ASP A 153 3.06 -12.71 15.27
C ASP A 153 3.41 -13.29 13.90
N ASP A 154 2.79 -14.42 13.55
CA ASP A 154 2.88 -15.01 12.21
C ASP A 154 1.83 -14.39 11.28
N LEU A 155 2.18 -13.27 10.65
CA LEU A 155 1.29 -12.57 9.73
C LEU A 155 0.91 -13.42 8.50
N ARG A 156 1.73 -14.40 8.15
CA ARG A 156 1.47 -15.25 6.99
C ARG A 156 0.38 -16.29 7.23
N SER A 157 0.12 -16.62 8.49
CA SER A 157 -0.90 -17.61 8.87
C SER A 157 -2.25 -17.00 9.24
N HIS A 158 -2.44 -15.69 9.09
CA HIS A 158 -3.71 -15.02 9.37
C HIS A 158 -4.27 -14.37 8.11
N ILE A 159 -5.55 -14.58 7.84
CA ILE A 159 -6.22 -14.09 6.62
C ILE A 159 -7.09 -12.89 6.96
N VAL A 160 -6.90 -11.80 6.22
CA VAL A 160 -7.79 -10.64 6.24
C VAL A 160 -8.96 -10.93 5.31
N GLU A 161 -10.15 -11.14 5.89
CA GLU A 161 -11.34 -11.61 5.17
C GLU A 161 -11.76 -10.68 4.01
N ARG A 162 -11.55 -9.38 4.17
CA ARG A 162 -11.95 -8.35 3.19
C ARG A 162 -11.42 -8.65 1.78
N GLN A 163 -10.17 -9.10 1.66
CA GLN A 163 -9.56 -9.43 0.37
C GLN A 163 -9.08 -10.89 0.27
N GLY A 164 -9.16 -11.66 1.35
CA GLY A 164 -8.63 -13.00 1.39
C GLY A 164 -7.10 -13.07 1.30
N SER A 165 -6.41 -11.95 1.53
CA SER A 165 -4.95 -11.86 1.60
C SER A 165 -4.45 -12.26 2.99
N ASP A 166 -3.19 -12.72 3.10
CA ASP A 166 -2.58 -12.87 4.41
C ASP A 166 -2.28 -11.51 5.06
N ALA A 167 -2.10 -11.48 6.39
CA ALA A 167 -1.90 -10.23 7.13
C ALA A 167 -0.61 -9.50 6.74
N TYR A 168 0.43 -10.19 6.25
CA TYR A 168 1.61 -9.56 5.66
C TYR A 168 1.26 -8.81 4.38
N GLN A 169 0.53 -9.47 3.47
CA GLN A 169 0.05 -8.87 2.23
C GLN A 169 -0.87 -7.68 2.51
N TRP A 170 -1.69 -7.78 3.57
CA TRP A 170 -2.54 -6.66 3.99
C TRP A 170 -1.72 -5.48 4.52
N ALA A 171 -0.69 -5.73 5.32
CA ALA A 171 0.23 -4.68 5.76
C ALA A 171 0.95 -4.02 4.57
N LEU A 172 1.34 -4.81 3.56
CA LEU A 172 1.90 -4.30 2.31
C LEU A 172 0.86 -3.51 1.51
N LEU A 173 -0.41 -3.95 1.51
CA LEU A 173 -1.50 -3.27 0.81
C LEU A 173 -1.69 -1.84 1.33
N ILE A 174 -1.51 -1.57 2.61
CA ILE A 174 -1.65 -0.21 3.17
C ILE A 174 -0.75 0.77 2.42
N SER A 175 0.50 0.43 2.22
CA SER A 175 1.45 1.29 1.50
C SER A 175 1.26 1.25 -0.03
N THR A 176 0.88 0.12 -0.61
CA THR A 176 0.60 0.06 -2.06
C THR A 176 -0.71 0.77 -2.43
N HIS A 177 -1.69 0.79 -1.55
CA HIS A 177 -2.91 1.59 -1.70
C HIS A 177 -2.58 3.08 -1.69
N GLU A 178 -1.73 3.55 -0.78
CA GLU A 178 -1.21 4.92 -0.81
C GLU A 178 -0.47 5.22 -2.12
N GLN A 179 0.42 4.32 -2.58
CA GLN A 179 1.10 4.45 -3.87
C GLN A 179 0.11 4.61 -5.03
N ARG A 180 -0.95 3.82 -5.04
CA ARG A 180 -2.02 3.92 -6.05
C ARG A 180 -2.67 5.29 -6.06
N HIS A 181 -2.89 5.88 -4.89
CA HIS A 181 -3.45 7.23 -4.75
C HIS A 181 -2.45 8.35 -5.07
N ILE A 182 -1.16 8.15 -4.84
CA ILE A 182 -0.11 9.05 -5.33
C ILE A 182 -0.14 9.11 -6.86
N LEU A 183 -0.28 7.97 -7.54
CA LEU A 183 -0.44 7.94 -9.00
C LEU A 183 -1.73 8.64 -9.45
N GLN A 184 -2.83 8.52 -8.69
CA GLN A 184 -4.05 9.30 -8.94
C GLN A 184 -3.81 10.81 -8.82
N ILE A 185 -3.06 11.26 -7.81
CA ILE A 185 -2.67 12.66 -7.65
C ILE A 185 -1.88 13.14 -8.87
N ARG A 186 -0.93 12.33 -9.37
CA ARG A 186 -0.18 12.64 -10.58
C ARG A 186 -1.06 12.73 -11.82
N GLU A 187 -2.07 11.85 -11.96
CA GLU A 187 -3.07 11.95 -13.03
C GLU A 187 -3.87 13.26 -12.96
N ILE A 188 -4.29 13.68 -11.75
CA ILE A 188 -4.98 14.96 -11.53
C ILE A 188 -4.09 16.13 -11.95
N LYS A 189 -2.82 16.13 -11.56
CA LYS A 189 -1.85 17.19 -11.90
C LYS A 189 -1.51 17.24 -13.39
N ALA A 190 -1.61 16.12 -14.08
CA ALA A 190 -1.38 16.03 -15.52
C ALA A 190 -2.58 16.50 -16.38
N ASN A 191 -3.72 16.84 -15.76
CA ASN A 191 -4.88 17.34 -16.48
C ASN A 191 -4.58 18.71 -17.10
N SER A 192 -4.97 18.91 -18.36
CA SER A 192 -4.72 20.18 -19.09
C SER A 192 -5.37 21.42 -18.47
N GLN A 193 -6.39 21.24 -17.64
CA GLN A 193 -7.08 22.30 -16.91
C GLN A 193 -6.56 22.47 -15.46
N TYR A 194 -5.53 21.71 -15.06
CA TYR A 194 -4.98 21.83 -13.71
C TYR A 194 -4.43 23.24 -13.47
N PRO A 195 -4.77 23.91 -12.36
CA PRO A 195 -4.37 25.31 -12.13
C PRO A 195 -2.85 25.48 -12.10
N ALA A 196 -2.34 26.53 -12.77
CA ALA A 196 -0.98 26.97 -12.57
C ALA A 196 -0.75 27.41 -11.11
N ARG A 197 0.51 27.49 -10.70
CA ARG A 197 0.88 28.01 -9.37
C ARG A 197 0.53 29.48 -9.25
#